data_39e4da13d6a2e375fdd572257a7989e2
#
_entry.id   39e4da13d6a2e375fdd572257a7989e2
#
_cell.length_a   1.000
_cell.length_b   1.000
_cell.length_c   1.000
_cell.angle_alpha   90.00
_cell.angle_beta   90.00
_cell.angle_gamma   90.00
#
_symmetry.space_group_name_H-M   'P 1'
#
loop_
_entity.id
_entity.type
_entity.pdbx_description
1 polymer ?
#
loop_
_entity_poly.entity_id
_entity_poly.type
_entity_poly.pdbx_seq_one_letter_code
_entity_poly.pdbx_strand_id
1 'polypeptide(L)'
;MRASPAEYLSLKLRAHELLRGVPLYDVSVVDLPGGGAGRSLADIRALESAAPPSRIASALFGVRYFLGRVFRWDRVQMRPEDSLVSRLSERDRRDSQIVPGTPDGAFRLLYRFRDEALSEIRNATVHGYVCVALARTATGYRLYWAVYVLPVSRLTRPYLVVIEPFRRFILYPIMLRRIRRAWLAAYGASI
;
A
#
# COMPACT_ATOMS: atom_id res chain seq x y z
N MET A 1 2.16 -13.78 -2.61
CA MET A 1 1.17 -14.77 -2.16
C MET A 1 -0.08 -14.01 -1.70
N ARG A 2 -1.27 -14.64 -1.69
CA ARG A 2 -2.47 -14.03 -1.11
C ARG A 2 -2.57 -14.41 0.35
N ALA A 3 -2.97 -13.46 1.22
CA ALA A 3 -3.43 -13.79 2.55
C ALA A 3 -4.92 -14.09 2.53
N SER A 4 -5.37 -14.83 3.53
CA SER A 4 -6.79 -14.84 3.86
C SER A 4 -7.20 -13.43 4.30
N PRO A 5 -8.30 -12.86 3.78
CA PRO A 5 -8.85 -11.62 4.31
C PRO A 5 -9.05 -11.66 5.83
N ALA A 6 -9.47 -12.81 6.37
CA ALA A 6 -9.68 -13.02 7.80
C ALA A 6 -8.37 -12.86 8.60
N GLU A 7 -7.24 -13.38 8.09
CA GLU A 7 -5.93 -13.22 8.72
C GLU A 7 -5.54 -11.74 8.82
N TYR A 8 -5.67 -10.99 7.74
CA TYR A 8 -5.39 -9.57 7.74
C TYR A 8 -6.32 -8.77 8.68
N LEU A 9 -7.62 -9.09 8.65
CA LEU A 9 -8.61 -8.41 9.48
C LEU A 9 -8.47 -8.72 10.98
N SER A 10 -7.76 -9.80 11.35
CA SER A 10 -7.44 -10.11 12.76
C SER A 10 -6.32 -9.25 13.33
N LEU A 11 -5.57 -8.54 12.50
CA LEU A 11 -4.52 -7.63 12.94
C LEU A 11 -5.15 -6.39 13.62
N LYS A 12 -4.50 -5.91 14.67
CA LYS A 12 -4.92 -4.67 15.36
C LYS A 12 -4.37 -3.46 14.63
N LEU A 13 -5.01 -3.05 13.54
CA LEU A 13 -4.58 -1.93 12.70
C LEU A 13 -5.51 -0.73 12.83
N ARG A 14 -4.93 0.45 12.83
CA ARG A 14 -5.67 1.71 12.81
C ARG A 14 -6.49 1.87 11.52
N ALA A 15 -5.99 1.32 10.41
CA ALA A 15 -6.71 1.31 9.14
C ALA A 15 -8.10 0.68 9.25
N HIS A 16 -8.29 -0.37 10.05
CA HIS A 16 -9.59 -1.02 10.19
C HIS A 16 -10.65 -0.09 10.83
N GLU A 17 -10.25 0.81 11.71
CA GLU A 17 -11.14 1.78 12.32
C GLU A 17 -11.46 2.92 11.34
N LEU A 18 -10.44 3.47 10.68
CA LEU A 18 -10.60 4.59 9.75
C LEU A 18 -11.35 4.20 8.48
N LEU A 19 -11.17 2.96 8.02
CA LEU A 19 -11.79 2.40 6.82
C LEU A 19 -13.06 1.60 7.12
N ARG A 20 -13.67 1.79 8.29
CA ARG A 20 -14.94 1.12 8.62
C ARG A 20 -15.99 1.46 7.56
N GLY A 21 -16.54 0.43 6.92
CA GLY A 21 -17.51 0.57 5.83
C GLY A 21 -16.90 0.74 4.43
N VAL A 22 -15.57 0.83 4.30
CA VAL A 22 -14.89 0.78 3.00
C VAL A 22 -14.58 -0.67 2.64
N PRO A 23 -15.04 -1.19 1.49
CA PRO A 23 -14.80 -2.58 1.12
C PRO A 23 -13.31 -2.90 0.97
N LEU A 24 -12.87 -3.96 1.66
CA LEU A 24 -11.57 -4.57 1.42
C LEU A 24 -11.61 -5.30 0.06
N TYR A 25 -10.79 -4.84 -0.87
CA TYR A 25 -10.80 -5.35 -2.24
C TYR A 25 -9.81 -6.49 -2.44
N ASP A 26 -8.58 -6.36 -1.91
CA ASP A 26 -7.52 -7.33 -2.12
C ASP A 26 -6.49 -7.26 -0.98
N VAL A 27 -5.91 -8.42 -0.63
CA VAL A 27 -4.80 -8.54 0.32
C VAL A 27 -3.71 -9.43 -0.27
N SER A 28 -2.54 -8.86 -0.42
CA SER A 28 -1.33 -9.56 -0.83
C SER A 28 -0.33 -9.61 0.32
N VAL A 29 0.45 -10.69 0.42
CA VAL A 29 1.44 -10.86 1.49
C VAL A 29 2.76 -11.36 0.97
N VAL A 30 3.80 -11.05 1.73
CA VAL A 30 5.12 -11.64 1.57
C VAL A 30 5.75 -11.93 2.94
N ASP A 31 6.32 -13.14 3.06
CA ASP A 31 7.08 -13.53 4.24
C ASP A 31 8.53 -13.01 4.11
N LEU A 32 8.99 -12.43 5.20
CA LEU A 32 10.29 -11.79 5.36
C LEU A 32 11.03 -12.50 6.50
N PRO A 33 11.66 -13.65 6.23
CA PRO A 33 12.32 -14.45 7.27
C PRO A 33 13.55 -13.73 7.83
N GLY A 34 13.87 -14.02 9.09
CA GLY A 34 14.99 -13.39 9.79
C GLY A 34 14.73 -11.95 10.20
N GLY A 35 15.79 -11.13 10.17
CA GLY A 35 15.72 -9.70 10.50
C GLY A 35 15.85 -9.36 11.97
N GLY A 36 15.87 -10.35 12.87
CA GLY A 36 15.99 -10.11 14.31
C GLY A 36 14.77 -9.38 14.92
N ALA A 37 15.00 -8.71 16.04
CA ALA A 37 13.97 -7.92 16.70
C ALA A 37 13.97 -6.46 16.23
N GLY A 38 12.82 -5.79 16.35
CA GLY A 38 12.74 -4.34 16.25
C GLY A 38 12.64 -3.74 14.85
N ARG A 39 12.44 -4.55 13.80
CA ARG A 39 12.23 -4.03 12.44
C ARG A 39 10.92 -3.28 12.29
N SER A 40 10.88 -2.42 11.29
CA SER A 40 9.79 -1.47 11.03
C SER A 40 9.55 -1.30 9.53
N LEU A 41 8.51 -0.58 9.15
CA LEU A 41 8.28 -0.18 7.76
C LEU A 41 9.37 0.76 7.22
N ALA A 42 10.05 1.50 8.11
CA ALA A 42 11.17 2.36 7.70
C ALA A 42 12.34 1.53 7.16
N ASP A 43 12.64 0.37 7.76
CA ASP A 43 13.66 -0.54 7.25
C ASP A 43 13.33 -1.03 5.84
N ILE A 44 12.06 -1.39 5.59
CA ILE A 44 11.62 -1.84 4.26
C ILE A 44 11.78 -0.72 3.24
N ARG A 45 11.37 0.51 3.58
CA ARG A 45 11.54 1.66 2.68
C ARG A 45 13.00 1.98 2.39
N ALA A 46 13.86 1.89 3.39
CA ALA A 46 15.30 2.08 3.20
C ALA A 46 15.87 1.06 2.20
N LEU A 47 15.46 -0.22 2.31
CA LEU A 47 15.85 -1.25 1.36
C LEU A 47 15.30 -1.01 -0.05
N GLU A 48 14.06 -0.54 -0.16
CA GLU A 48 13.46 -0.19 -1.46
C GLU A 48 14.17 0.98 -2.12
N SER A 49 14.54 2.01 -1.34
CA SER A 49 15.24 3.20 -1.83
C SER A 49 16.69 2.90 -2.25
N ALA A 50 17.35 1.97 -1.56
CA ALA A 50 18.71 1.55 -1.90
C ALA A 50 18.76 0.63 -3.13
N ALA A 51 17.66 -0.02 -3.49
CA ALA A 51 17.61 -0.94 -4.62
C ALA A 51 17.45 -0.18 -5.95
N PRO A 52 18.21 -0.54 -7.02
CA PRO A 52 18.13 0.14 -8.29
C PRO A 52 16.69 0.12 -8.85
N PRO A 53 16.26 1.18 -9.56
CA PRO A 53 14.93 1.25 -10.12
C PRO A 53 14.68 0.07 -11.07
N SER A 54 13.58 -0.65 -10.87
CA SER A 54 13.20 -1.74 -11.75
C SER A 54 12.70 -1.19 -13.10
N ARG A 55 13.38 -1.51 -14.21
CA ARG A 55 12.93 -1.16 -15.56
C ARG A 55 11.49 -1.61 -15.83
N ILE A 56 11.11 -2.78 -15.31
CA ILE A 56 9.75 -3.32 -15.42
C ILE A 56 8.77 -2.45 -14.62
N ALA A 57 9.10 -2.09 -13.37
CA ALA A 57 8.25 -1.20 -12.59
C ALA A 57 8.10 0.16 -13.27
N SER A 58 9.19 0.74 -13.79
CA SER A 58 9.15 2.01 -14.53
C SER A 58 8.29 1.92 -15.80
N ALA A 59 8.41 0.83 -16.57
CA ALA A 59 7.58 0.59 -17.75
C ALA A 59 6.09 0.44 -17.39
N LEU A 60 5.80 -0.26 -16.29
CA LEU A 60 4.44 -0.46 -15.79
C LEU A 60 3.81 0.84 -15.29
N PHE A 61 4.58 1.69 -14.60
CA PHE A 61 4.15 3.05 -14.25
C PHE A 61 3.94 3.90 -15.50
N GLY A 62 4.78 3.75 -16.52
CA GLY A 62 4.61 4.39 -17.84
C GLY A 62 3.29 4.00 -18.53
N VAL A 63 2.96 2.71 -18.55
CA VAL A 63 1.68 2.21 -19.10
C VAL A 63 0.50 2.77 -18.28
N ARG A 64 0.57 2.76 -16.95
CA ARG A 64 -0.46 3.34 -16.10
C ARG A 64 -0.63 4.84 -16.38
N TYR A 65 0.48 5.56 -16.49
CA TYR A 65 0.47 7.01 -16.79
C TYR A 65 -0.14 7.29 -18.17
N PHE A 66 0.22 6.49 -19.17
CA PHE A 66 -0.35 6.58 -20.50
C PHE A 66 -1.87 6.32 -20.49
N LEU A 67 -2.32 5.24 -19.84
CA LEU A 67 -3.75 4.93 -19.71
C LEU A 67 -4.48 6.02 -18.93
N GLY A 68 -3.90 6.52 -17.83
CA GLY A 68 -4.46 7.63 -17.05
C GLY A 68 -4.65 8.89 -17.88
N ARG A 69 -3.69 9.18 -18.76
CA ARG A 69 -3.74 10.34 -19.68
C ARG A 69 -4.77 10.15 -20.80
N VAL A 70 -4.81 8.98 -21.45
CA VAL A 70 -5.75 8.65 -22.53
C VAL A 70 -7.20 8.68 -22.02
N PHE A 71 -7.44 8.07 -20.88
CA PHE A 71 -8.80 8.01 -20.28
C PHE A 71 -9.12 9.18 -19.35
N ARG A 72 -8.23 10.18 -19.25
CA ARG A 72 -8.40 11.38 -18.42
C ARG A 72 -8.72 11.06 -16.94
N TRP A 73 -8.26 9.94 -16.42
CA TRP A 73 -8.54 9.51 -15.06
C TRP A 73 -7.91 10.40 -13.99
N ASP A 74 -6.81 11.09 -14.30
CA ASP A 74 -6.04 11.91 -13.35
C ASP A 74 -6.56 13.35 -13.18
N ARG A 75 -7.70 13.71 -13.77
CA ARG A 75 -8.21 15.10 -13.79
C ARG A 75 -8.97 15.52 -12.54
N VAL A 76 -9.34 14.59 -11.67
CA VAL A 76 -10.06 14.93 -10.44
C VAL A 76 -9.05 15.18 -9.34
N GLN A 77 -8.90 16.46 -8.98
CA GLN A 77 -8.16 16.83 -7.77
C GLN A 77 -9.00 16.44 -6.54
N MET A 78 -8.38 15.72 -5.61
CA MET A 78 -8.98 15.40 -4.33
C MET A 78 -9.20 16.71 -3.56
N ARG A 79 -10.45 16.99 -3.18
CA ARG A 79 -10.75 18.10 -2.28
C ARG A 79 -10.29 17.75 -0.86
N PRO A 80 -9.84 18.71 -0.07
CA PRO A 80 -9.40 18.46 1.31
C PRO A 80 -10.46 17.77 2.17
N GLU A 81 -11.73 18.12 1.96
CA GLU A 81 -12.88 17.53 2.68
C GLU A 81 -13.13 16.07 2.36
N ASP A 82 -12.69 15.60 1.18
CA ASP A 82 -12.84 14.22 0.75
C ASP A 82 -11.76 13.29 1.31
N SER A 83 -10.67 13.86 1.84
CA SER A 83 -9.55 13.11 2.39
C SER A 83 -9.84 12.63 3.81
N LEU A 84 -9.41 11.40 4.11
CA LEU A 84 -9.45 10.89 5.49
C LEU A 84 -8.46 11.59 6.44
N VAL A 85 -7.62 12.49 5.97
CA VAL A 85 -6.75 13.33 6.83
C VAL A 85 -7.57 14.07 7.89
N SER A 86 -8.77 14.53 7.56
CA SER A 86 -9.67 15.21 8.49
C SER A 86 -10.19 14.30 9.62
N ARG A 87 -10.22 12.98 9.39
CA ARG A 87 -10.70 11.98 10.37
C ARG A 87 -9.60 11.44 11.28
N LEU A 88 -8.35 11.82 11.05
CA LEU A 88 -7.24 11.44 11.92
C LEU A 88 -7.37 12.16 13.26
N SER A 89 -7.28 11.39 14.35
CA SER A 89 -7.23 11.96 15.69
C SER A 89 -5.90 12.72 15.89
N GLU A 90 -5.86 13.59 16.89
CA GLU A 90 -4.62 14.27 17.27
C GLU A 90 -3.53 13.28 17.70
N ARG A 91 -3.93 12.15 18.29
CA ARG A 91 -3.00 11.08 18.63
C ARG A 91 -2.40 10.46 17.37
N ASP A 92 -3.23 10.14 16.36
CA ASP A 92 -2.73 9.59 15.08
C ASP A 92 -1.74 10.55 14.42
N ARG A 93 -2.02 11.85 14.48
CA ARG A 93 -1.14 12.90 13.91
C ARG A 93 0.19 13.00 14.65
N ARG A 94 0.19 12.91 15.97
CA ARG A 94 1.41 12.94 16.80
C ARG A 94 2.26 11.68 16.66
N ASP A 95 1.61 10.52 16.62
CA ASP A 95 2.28 9.22 16.56
C ASP A 95 2.80 8.91 15.13
N SER A 96 2.33 9.67 14.14
CA SER A 96 2.76 9.51 12.75
C SER A 96 4.17 10.04 12.51
N GLN A 97 5.00 9.23 11.86
CA GLN A 97 6.37 9.57 11.44
C GLN A 97 6.42 10.53 10.24
N ILE A 98 5.28 10.91 9.69
CA ILE A 98 5.15 11.82 8.56
C ILE A 98 4.01 12.81 8.81
N VAL A 99 4.06 13.94 8.14
CA VAL A 99 2.94 14.88 8.13
C VAL A 99 1.79 14.26 7.32
N PRO A 100 0.56 14.16 7.89
CA PRO A 100 -0.59 13.65 7.16
C PRO A 100 -0.87 14.44 5.88
N GLY A 101 -1.14 13.72 4.79
CA GLY A 101 -1.36 14.32 3.47
C GLY A 101 -0.08 14.49 2.63
N THR A 102 1.09 14.06 3.15
CA THR A 102 2.35 14.09 2.39
C THR A 102 2.22 13.31 1.07
N PRO A 103 2.57 13.93 -0.08
CA PRO A 103 2.56 13.25 -1.37
C PRO A 103 3.57 12.09 -1.40
N ASP A 104 3.15 10.95 -1.99
CA ASP A 104 4.00 9.79 -2.25
C ASP A 104 3.66 9.22 -3.64
N GLY A 105 4.25 9.77 -4.66
CA GLY A 105 3.91 9.50 -6.06
C GLY A 105 2.49 9.92 -6.39
N ALA A 106 1.64 8.96 -6.80
CA ALA A 106 0.23 9.21 -7.07
C ALA A 106 -0.67 9.13 -5.82
N PHE A 107 -0.10 8.78 -4.68
CA PHE A 107 -0.79 8.62 -3.41
C PHE A 107 -0.53 9.81 -2.49
N ARG A 108 -1.36 9.92 -1.45
CA ARG A 108 -1.11 10.76 -0.28
C ARG A 108 -1.05 9.87 0.95
N LEU A 109 0.01 9.99 1.72
CA LEU A 109 0.16 9.29 2.99
C LEU A 109 -0.75 9.93 4.03
N LEU A 110 -1.67 9.15 4.59
CA LEU A 110 -2.53 9.58 5.69
C LEU A 110 -1.76 9.56 7.01
N TYR A 111 -1.04 8.47 7.26
CA TYR A 111 -0.11 8.32 8.38
C TYR A 111 0.92 7.24 8.07
N ARG A 112 2.00 7.26 8.83
CA ARG A 112 2.98 6.18 8.91
C ARG A 112 3.36 5.98 10.36
N PHE A 113 3.02 4.82 10.90
CA PHE A 113 3.51 4.34 12.19
C PHE A 113 4.71 3.42 11.96
N ARG A 114 5.20 2.83 13.03
CA ARG A 114 6.34 1.91 12.99
C ARG A 114 6.09 0.69 12.08
N ASP A 115 4.90 0.10 12.20
CA ASP A 115 4.51 -1.16 11.60
C ASP A 115 3.26 -1.08 10.72
N GLU A 116 2.72 0.12 10.55
CA GLU A 116 1.53 0.37 9.73
C GLU A 116 1.65 1.70 8.98
N ALA A 117 1.23 1.71 7.72
CA ALA A 117 1.07 2.94 6.94
C ALA A 117 -0.20 2.87 6.11
N LEU A 118 -0.90 4.00 6.01
CA LEU A 118 -2.09 4.13 5.19
C LEU A 118 -1.90 5.27 4.19
N SER A 119 -2.20 4.96 2.93
CA SER A 119 -2.18 5.92 1.83
C SER A 119 -3.53 5.97 1.14
N GLU A 120 -3.86 7.11 0.56
CA GLU A 120 -5.07 7.28 -0.25
C GLU A 120 -4.76 7.77 -1.65
N ILE A 121 -5.62 7.40 -2.60
CA ILE A 121 -5.62 7.92 -3.96
C ILE A 121 -7.06 8.14 -4.40
N ARG A 122 -7.34 9.28 -5.01
CA ARG A 122 -8.65 9.55 -5.60
C ARG A 122 -8.49 10.01 -7.03
N ASN A 123 -9.30 9.46 -7.88
CA ASN A 123 -9.44 9.89 -9.28
C ASN A 123 -10.93 9.82 -9.70
N ALA A 124 -11.22 10.06 -10.98
CA ALA A 124 -12.59 10.07 -11.49
C ALA A 124 -13.33 8.72 -11.36
N THR A 125 -12.59 7.62 -11.13
CA THR A 125 -13.14 6.26 -11.15
C THR A 125 -13.15 5.60 -9.78
N VAL A 126 -12.17 5.89 -8.93
CA VAL A 126 -12.03 5.25 -7.62
C VAL A 126 -11.55 6.22 -6.54
N HIS A 127 -11.97 5.98 -5.32
CA HIS A 127 -11.30 6.43 -4.11
C HIS A 127 -10.71 5.20 -3.46
N GLY A 128 -9.41 5.03 -3.58
CA GLY A 128 -8.68 3.85 -3.15
C GLY A 128 -7.81 4.15 -1.94
N TYR A 129 -7.61 3.12 -1.11
CA TYR A 129 -6.70 3.19 0.03
C TYR A 129 -5.77 1.98 -0.02
N VAL A 130 -4.52 2.20 0.34
CA VAL A 130 -3.52 1.15 0.47
C VAL A 130 -3.02 1.15 1.90
N CYS A 131 -3.26 0.07 2.60
CA CYS A 131 -2.69 -0.19 3.92
C CYS A 131 -1.51 -1.14 3.77
N VAL A 132 -0.35 -0.71 4.24
CA VAL A 132 0.84 -1.56 4.37
C VAL A 132 1.05 -1.84 5.85
N ALA A 133 1.09 -3.12 6.22
CA ALA A 133 1.28 -3.52 7.61
C ALA A 133 2.38 -4.57 7.72
N LEU A 134 3.22 -4.45 8.76
CA LEU A 134 4.30 -5.36 9.08
C LEU A 134 3.99 -6.07 10.39
N ALA A 135 3.72 -7.35 10.34
CA ALA A 135 3.48 -8.17 11.52
C ALA A 135 4.69 -9.08 11.81
N ARG A 136 5.02 -9.25 13.10
CA ARG A 136 6.04 -10.20 13.54
C ARG A 136 5.48 -11.62 13.47
N THR A 137 6.31 -12.56 13.04
CA THR A 137 6.01 -14.00 13.00
C THR A 137 7.06 -14.76 13.83
N ALA A 138 6.87 -16.06 14.00
CA ALA A 138 7.85 -16.90 14.70
C ALA A 138 9.23 -16.92 14.03
N THR A 139 9.27 -16.80 12.70
CA THR A 139 10.51 -16.91 11.89
C THR A 139 11.00 -15.60 11.29
N GLY A 140 10.36 -14.47 11.62
CA GLY A 140 10.71 -13.17 11.07
C GLY A 140 9.51 -12.22 11.02
N TYR A 141 9.17 -11.76 9.83
CA TYR A 141 8.08 -10.81 9.63
C TYR A 141 7.20 -11.22 8.45
N ARG A 142 5.97 -10.69 8.44
CA ARG A 142 5.04 -10.78 7.31
C ARG A 142 4.58 -9.39 6.94
N LEU A 143 4.79 -9.00 5.69
CA LEU A 143 4.33 -7.75 5.15
C LEU A 143 3.00 -7.98 4.43
N TYR A 144 1.99 -7.22 4.83
CA TYR A 144 0.67 -7.18 4.21
C TYR A 144 0.56 -5.93 3.34
N TRP A 145 -0.04 -6.11 2.18
CA TRP A 145 -0.40 -5.05 1.24
C TRP A 145 -1.88 -5.17 0.95
N ALA A 146 -2.68 -4.40 1.66
CA ALA A 146 -4.14 -4.44 1.57
C ALA A 146 -4.67 -3.23 0.81
N VAL A 147 -5.63 -3.46 -0.07
CA VAL A 147 -6.26 -2.44 -0.90
C VAL A 147 -7.74 -2.39 -0.60
N TYR A 148 -8.20 -1.19 -0.30
CA TYR A 148 -9.61 -0.87 -0.11
C TYR A 148 -10.06 0.04 -1.23
N VAL A 149 -11.29 -0.14 -1.69
CA VAL A 149 -11.83 0.66 -2.79
C VAL A 149 -13.24 1.10 -2.48
N LEU A 150 -13.43 2.42 -2.47
CA LEU A 150 -14.75 3.03 -2.42
C LEU A 150 -15.16 3.41 -3.85
N PRO A 151 -16.23 2.84 -4.39
CA PRO A 151 -16.76 3.21 -5.70
C PRO A 151 -17.23 4.67 -5.69
N VAL A 152 -16.76 5.47 -6.65
CA VAL A 152 -17.15 6.90 -6.78
C VAL A 152 -17.97 7.18 -8.04
N SER A 153 -18.03 6.22 -8.96
CA SER A 153 -18.78 6.34 -10.19
C SER A 153 -19.22 4.98 -10.75
N ARG A 154 -20.12 4.98 -11.73
CA ARG A 154 -20.51 3.75 -12.46
C ARG A 154 -19.35 3.12 -13.23
N LEU A 155 -18.31 3.90 -13.52
CA LEU A 155 -17.10 3.44 -14.20
C LEU A 155 -16.13 2.71 -13.27
N THR A 156 -16.32 2.73 -11.96
CA THR A 156 -15.45 2.04 -10.99
C THR A 156 -15.36 0.54 -11.26
N ARG A 157 -16.48 -0.13 -11.47
CA ARG A 157 -16.50 -1.59 -11.75
C ARG A 157 -15.76 -1.97 -13.03
N PRO A 158 -16.05 -1.39 -14.22
CA PRO A 158 -15.29 -1.67 -15.44
C PRO A 158 -13.79 -1.39 -15.27
N TYR A 159 -13.44 -0.26 -14.64
CA TYR A 159 -12.07 0.09 -14.36
C TYR A 159 -11.35 -0.99 -13.53
N LEU A 160 -11.97 -1.45 -12.45
CA LEU A 160 -11.38 -2.48 -11.58
C LEU A 160 -11.20 -3.81 -12.32
N VAL A 161 -12.17 -4.23 -13.14
CA VAL A 161 -12.07 -5.45 -13.97
C VAL A 161 -10.86 -5.40 -14.90
N VAL A 162 -10.62 -4.25 -15.54
CA VAL A 162 -9.49 -4.07 -16.46
C VAL A 162 -8.15 -4.03 -15.73
N ILE A 163 -8.07 -3.35 -14.59
CA ILE A 163 -6.79 -3.11 -13.90
C ILE A 163 -6.41 -4.26 -12.94
N GLU A 164 -7.38 -5.04 -12.48
CA GLU A 164 -7.15 -6.12 -11.52
C GLU A 164 -6.16 -7.18 -11.99
N PRO A 165 -6.29 -7.76 -13.20
CA PRO A 165 -5.34 -8.76 -13.69
C PRO A 165 -3.91 -8.22 -13.70
N PHE A 166 -3.75 -6.96 -14.12
CA PHE A 166 -2.46 -6.30 -14.17
C PHE A 166 -1.83 -6.12 -12.78
N ARG A 167 -2.60 -5.62 -11.82
CA ARG A 167 -2.15 -5.46 -10.44
C ARG A 167 -1.79 -6.80 -9.82
N ARG A 168 -2.68 -7.79 -9.98
CA ARG A 168 -2.62 -9.08 -9.32
C ARG A 168 -1.51 -9.99 -9.85
N PHE A 169 -1.35 -10.05 -11.17
CA PHE A 169 -0.44 -11.02 -11.79
C PHE A 169 0.93 -10.42 -12.13
N ILE A 170 1.02 -9.11 -12.24
CA ILE A 170 2.25 -8.43 -12.67
C ILE A 170 2.80 -7.53 -11.56
N LEU A 171 2.07 -6.51 -11.15
CA LEU A 171 2.60 -5.45 -10.28
C LEU A 171 2.93 -5.98 -8.89
N TYR A 172 1.97 -6.60 -8.20
CA TYR A 172 2.18 -7.07 -6.83
C TYR A 172 3.22 -8.18 -6.71
N PRO A 173 3.23 -9.23 -7.56
CA PRO A 173 4.29 -10.24 -7.51
C PRO A 173 5.69 -9.65 -7.71
N ILE A 174 5.85 -8.71 -8.64
CA ILE A 174 7.15 -8.09 -8.89
C ILE A 174 7.59 -7.25 -7.69
N MET A 175 6.70 -6.39 -7.18
CA MET A 175 6.97 -5.52 -6.04
C MET A 175 7.31 -6.34 -4.78
N LEU A 176 6.46 -7.30 -4.41
CA LEU A 176 6.67 -8.10 -3.20
C LEU A 176 7.89 -9.01 -3.29
N ARG A 177 8.19 -9.58 -4.47
CA ARG A 177 9.43 -10.35 -4.68
C ARG A 177 10.67 -9.46 -4.56
N ARG A 178 10.61 -8.21 -5.04
CA ARG A 178 11.71 -7.26 -4.90
C ARG A 178 11.95 -6.92 -3.44
N ILE A 179 10.93 -6.60 -2.68
CA ILE A 179 11.00 -6.36 -1.23
C ILE A 179 11.64 -7.56 -0.54
N ARG A 180 11.15 -8.78 -0.82
CA ARG A 180 11.67 -9.99 -0.22
C ARG A 180 13.15 -10.23 -0.57
N ARG A 181 13.56 -9.99 -1.81
CA ARG A 181 14.97 -10.13 -2.22
C ARG A 181 15.85 -9.13 -1.49
N ALA A 182 15.45 -7.85 -1.41
CA ALA A 182 16.20 -6.82 -0.69
C ALA A 182 16.30 -7.16 0.80
N TRP A 183 15.22 -7.64 1.39
CA TRP A 183 15.17 -8.09 2.79
C TRP A 183 16.12 -9.25 3.04
N LEU A 184 16.09 -10.30 2.22
CA LEU A 184 16.95 -11.46 2.35
C LEU A 184 18.43 -11.09 2.18
N ALA A 185 18.75 -10.17 1.28
CA ALA A 185 20.11 -9.68 1.09
C ALA A 185 20.64 -8.93 2.34
N ALA A 186 19.75 -8.17 3.00
CA ALA A 186 20.13 -7.38 4.17
C ALA A 186 20.09 -8.17 5.48
N TYR A 187 19.15 -9.10 5.62
CA TYR A 187 18.80 -9.71 6.91
C TYR A 187 18.67 -11.24 6.86
N GLY A 188 18.83 -11.88 5.70
CA GLY A 188 18.62 -13.33 5.54
C GLY A 188 19.72 -14.21 6.14
N ALA A 189 20.88 -13.65 6.48
CA ALA A 189 22.04 -14.40 7.00
C ALA A 189 21.96 -14.68 8.52
N SER A 190 20.85 -14.37 9.18
CA SER A 190 20.67 -14.56 10.63
C SER A 190 19.71 -15.72 10.94
N ILE A 191 19.95 -16.88 10.32
CA ILE A 191 19.26 -18.15 10.67
C ILE A 191 20.30 -19.11 11.20
#